data_335a5818d8c54def1bea45ebc89e94ba
#
_entry.id   335a5818d8c54def1bea45ebc89e94ba
#
_cell.length_a   1.000
_cell.length_b   1.000
_cell.length_c   1.000
_cell.angle_alpha   90.00
_cell.angle_beta   90.00
_cell.angle_gamma   90.00
#
_symmetry.space_group_name_H-M   'P 1'
#
loop_
_entity.id
_entity.type
_entity.pdbx_description
1 polymer ?
#
loop_
_entity_poly.entity_id
_entity_poly.type
_entity_poly.pdbx_seq_one_letter_code
_entity_poly.pdbx_strand_id
1 'polypeptide(L)'
;METLATPIRKREVYDYTPKTTDEIYLLLKDILQHDTAITYEDGEKVYALIFQGITEEKKVILDFQGITLVIPAFLHAAIGELYKDFDSDFLNSHLTFINIEETNKALLDMTMELAQEYFSNPEVFERAIKNTL
;
A
#
# COMPACT_ATOMS: atom_id res chain seq x y z
N MET A 1 22.43 -12.89 7.16
CA MET A 1 22.10 -12.99 6.90
C MET A 1 21.00 -13.36 6.40
N GLU A 2 20.55 -13.59 5.77
CA GLU A 2 19.61 -13.86 5.22
C GLU A 2 18.48 -14.17 5.84
N THR A 3 18.40 -14.11 6.90
CA THR A 3 17.32 -14.38 7.72
C THR A 3 16.10 -13.63 7.40
N LEU A 4 16.21 -12.41 6.95
CA LEU A 4 15.04 -11.64 6.68
C LEU A 4 14.18 -12.26 5.63
N ALA A 5 14.76 -12.94 4.71
CA ALA A 5 14.02 -13.53 3.65
C ALA A 5 13.29 -14.78 4.06
N THR A 6 13.62 -15.29 5.21
CA THR A 6 13.09 -16.59 5.61
C THR A 6 11.58 -16.65 5.70
N PRO A 7 10.91 -15.72 6.39
CA PRO A 7 9.46 -15.78 6.44
C PRO A 7 8.83 -15.60 5.07
N ILE A 8 9.49 -14.83 4.22
CA ILE A 8 8.96 -14.57 2.92
C ILE A 8 9.02 -15.80 2.06
N ARG A 9 10.04 -16.59 2.23
CA ARG A 9 10.16 -17.79 1.44
C ARG A 9 9.09 -18.80 1.71
N LYS A 10 8.37 -18.68 2.78
CA LYS A 10 7.24 -19.54 3.01
C LYS A 10 6.11 -19.26 2.08
N ARG A 11 6.21 -18.22 1.30
CA ARG A 11 5.17 -17.85 0.34
C ARG A 11 5.47 -18.41 -1.03
N GLU A 12 6.08 -19.55 -1.06
CA GLU A 12 6.43 -20.15 -2.33
C GLU A 12 5.25 -20.38 -3.23
N VAL A 13 4.09 -20.57 -2.65
CA VAL A 13 2.89 -20.80 -3.44
C VAL A 13 2.60 -19.64 -4.37
N TYR A 14 3.14 -18.46 -4.11
CA TYR A 14 2.89 -17.30 -4.93
C TYR A 14 4.00 -17.01 -5.90
N ASP A 15 4.97 -17.89 -5.98
CA ASP A 15 6.08 -17.73 -6.91
C ASP A 15 6.90 -16.47 -6.72
N TYR A 16 6.69 -15.78 -5.62
CA TYR A 16 7.49 -14.61 -5.36
C TYR A 16 8.63 -14.92 -4.40
N THR A 17 9.82 -14.52 -4.78
CA THR A 17 10.99 -14.71 -3.94
C THR A 17 11.76 -13.39 -3.91
N PRO A 18 12.02 -12.84 -2.73
CA PRO A 18 12.79 -11.61 -2.65
C PRO A 18 14.19 -11.82 -3.19
N LYS A 19 14.67 -10.84 -3.92
CA LYS A 19 15.99 -10.94 -4.53
C LYS A 19 17.09 -10.44 -3.62
N THR A 20 16.74 -9.59 -2.66
CA THR A 20 17.74 -9.03 -1.75
C THR A 20 17.13 -8.89 -0.38
N THR A 21 17.97 -8.59 0.60
CA THR A 21 17.50 -8.32 1.95
C THR A 21 16.91 -6.91 2.05
N ASP A 22 16.96 -6.13 0.95
CA ASP A 22 16.38 -4.81 0.93
C ASP A 22 14.89 -4.82 0.61
N GLU A 23 14.31 -6.00 0.45
CA GLU A 23 12.90 -6.12 0.12
C GLU A 23 12.11 -6.64 1.31
N ILE A 24 10.92 -6.10 1.48
CA ILE A 24 9.97 -6.56 2.49
C ILE A 24 8.72 -7.03 1.76
N TYR A 25 8.31 -8.25 2.05
CA TYR A 25 7.11 -8.81 1.42
C TYR A 25 5.98 -8.81 2.44
N LEU A 26 4.86 -8.23 2.05
CA LEU A 26 3.68 -8.11 2.90
C LEU A 26 2.49 -8.76 2.22
N LEU A 27 2.01 -9.86 2.77
CA LEU A 27 0.81 -10.52 2.25
C LEU A 27 -0.37 -9.97 3.03
N LEU A 28 -1.24 -9.23 2.36
CA LEU A 28 -2.35 -8.56 3.01
C LEU A 28 -3.23 -9.52 3.80
N LYS A 29 -3.53 -10.66 3.22
CA LYS A 29 -4.41 -11.61 3.86
C LYS A 29 -3.86 -12.07 5.20
N ASP A 30 -2.55 -12.23 5.31
CA ASP A 30 -1.93 -12.62 6.57
C ASP A 30 -1.98 -11.48 7.58
N ILE A 31 -1.72 -10.27 7.11
CA ILE A 31 -1.72 -9.11 8.00
C ILE A 31 -3.10 -8.87 8.58
N LEU A 32 -4.10 -8.94 7.71
CA LEU A 32 -5.47 -8.62 8.11
C LEU A 32 -6.18 -9.79 8.76
N GLN A 33 -5.71 -11.02 8.52
CA GLN A 33 -6.33 -12.24 9.06
C GLN A 33 -7.72 -12.49 8.51
N HIS A 34 -8.03 -11.92 7.35
CA HIS A 34 -9.26 -12.19 6.62
C HIS A 34 -9.06 -11.77 5.17
N ASP A 35 -10.04 -12.03 4.32
CA ASP A 35 -9.87 -11.85 2.89
C ASP A 35 -10.51 -10.57 2.35
N THR A 36 -10.82 -9.62 3.21
CA THR A 36 -11.37 -8.34 2.78
C THR A 36 -10.53 -7.19 3.30
N ALA A 37 -10.43 -6.14 2.49
CA ALA A 37 -9.67 -4.95 2.84
C ALA A 37 -10.65 -3.78 2.82
N ILE A 38 -11.34 -3.59 3.92
CA ILE A 38 -12.50 -2.70 3.99
C ILE A 38 -12.31 -1.50 4.91
N THR A 39 -11.80 -1.74 6.11
CA THR A 39 -11.88 -0.70 7.12
C THR A 39 -10.68 0.22 7.13
N TYR A 40 -10.92 1.41 7.63
CA TYR A 40 -9.84 2.38 7.80
C TYR A 40 -8.81 1.85 8.80
N GLU A 41 -9.27 1.20 9.86
CA GLU A 41 -8.35 0.65 10.87
C GLU A 41 -7.44 -0.41 10.28
N ASP A 42 -7.97 -1.27 9.42
CA ASP A 42 -7.13 -2.26 8.76
C ASP A 42 -6.14 -1.58 7.84
N GLY A 43 -6.56 -0.51 7.20
CA GLY A 43 -5.65 0.27 6.37
C GLY A 43 -4.51 0.86 7.17
N GLU A 44 -4.81 1.33 8.38
CA GLU A 44 -3.77 1.89 9.24
C GLU A 44 -2.73 0.86 9.64
N LYS A 45 -3.16 -0.39 9.87
CA LYS A 45 -2.21 -1.45 10.17
C LYS A 45 -1.23 -1.65 9.03
N VAL A 46 -1.75 -1.67 7.81
CA VAL A 46 -0.91 -1.86 6.63
C VAL A 46 -0.02 -0.66 6.42
N TYR A 47 -0.57 0.54 6.61
CA TYR A 47 0.20 1.77 6.49
C TYR A 47 1.44 1.75 7.38
N ALA A 48 1.26 1.34 8.62
CA ALA A 48 2.38 1.34 9.57
C ALA A 48 3.52 0.44 9.09
N LEU A 49 3.17 -0.72 8.55
CA LEU A 49 4.18 -1.66 8.06
C LEU A 49 4.88 -1.13 6.81
N ILE A 50 4.12 -0.52 5.90
CA ILE A 50 4.70 0.04 4.70
C ILE A 50 5.59 1.22 5.06
N PHE A 51 5.10 2.09 5.91
CA PHE A 51 5.83 3.30 6.31
C PHE A 51 7.17 2.92 6.92
N GLN A 52 7.17 1.93 7.81
CA GLN A 52 8.41 1.50 8.43
C GLN A 52 9.41 0.98 7.40
N GLY A 53 8.94 0.16 6.46
CA GLY A 53 9.83 -0.38 5.45
C GLY A 53 10.41 0.70 4.56
N ILE A 54 9.58 1.64 4.14
CA ILE A 54 10.01 2.69 3.24
C ILE A 54 10.98 3.66 3.92
N THR A 55 10.73 3.99 5.19
CA THR A 55 11.66 4.87 5.91
C THR A 55 13.01 4.23 6.11
N GLU A 56 13.08 2.91 6.10
CA GLU A 56 14.35 2.19 6.15
C GLU A 56 14.93 2.01 4.76
N GLU A 57 14.32 2.66 3.77
CA GLU A 57 14.76 2.62 2.38
C GLU A 57 14.72 1.23 1.78
N LYS A 58 13.80 0.42 2.24
CA LYS A 58 13.60 -0.90 1.67
C LYS A 58 12.49 -0.86 0.65
N LYS A 59 12.51 -1.82 -0.25
CA LYS A 59 11.43 -1.97 -1.22
C LYS A 59 10.35 -2.82 -0.61
N VAL A 60 9.12 -2.34 -0.64
CA VAL A 60 8.00 -3.03 -0.04
C VAL A 60 7.14 -3.61 -1.15
N ILE A 61 6.87 -4.90 -1.07
CA ILE A 61 6.00 -5.58 -2.01
C ILE A 61 4.71 -5.91 -1.27
N LEU A 62 3.61 -5.32 -1.70
CA LEU A 62 2.32 -5.56 -1.10
C LEU A 62 1.53 -6.51 -1.97
N ASP A 63 1.20 -7.68 -1.43
CA ASP A 63 0.57 -8.76 -2.17
C ASP A 63 -0.91 -8.85 -1.80
N PHE A 64 -1.76 -8.73 -2.81
CA PHE A 64 -3.21 -8.79 -2.64
C PHE A 64 -3.78 -10.20 -2.87
N GLN A 65 -2.92 -11.19 -2.98
CA GLN A 65 -3.38 -12.55 -3.24
C GLN A 65 -4.44 -12.98 -2.24
N GLY A 66 -5.58 -13.44 -2.73
CA GLY A 66 -6.64 -13.92 -1.86
C GLY A 66 -7.54 -12.86 -1.28
N ILE A 67 -7.30 -11.60 -1.58
CA ILE A 67 -8.20 -10.53 -1.15
C ILE A 67 -9.35 -10.45 -2.14
N THR A 68 -10.57 -10.58 -1.62
CA THR A 68 -11.76 -10.65 -2.46
C THR A 68 -12.50 -9.33 -2.59
N LEU A 69 -12.28 -8.40 -1.68
CA LEU A 69 -12.98 -7.13 -1.71
C LEU A 69 -12.09 -6.04 -1.16
N VAL A 70 -11.99 -4.95 -1.90
CA VAL A 70 -11.20 -3.79 -1.50
C VAL A 70 -12.10 -2.56 -1.56
N ILE A 71 -12.09 -1.76 -0.50
CA ILE A 71 -12.91 -0.56 -0.40
C ILE A 71 -12.00 0.66 -0.32
N PRO A 72 -12.42 1.79 -0.90
CA PRO A 72 -11.59 3.00 -0.91
C PRO A 72 -11.10 3.47 0.46
N ALA A 73 -11.91 3.32 1.51
CA ALA A 73 -11.48 3.76 2.83
C ALA A 73 -10.21 3.03 3.27
N PHE A 74 -10.13 1.74 2.98
CA PHE A 74 -8.94 0.97 3.29
C PHE A 74 -7.74 1.50 2.50
N LEU A 75 -7.93 1.69 1.20
CA LEU A 75 -6.84 2.12 0.33
C LEU A 75 -6.33 3.51 0.72
N HIS A 76 -7.24 4.38 1.10
CA HIS A 76 -6.84 5.71 1.51
C HIS A 76 -5.96 5.64 2.76
N ALA A 77 -6.37 4.86 3.75
CA ALA A 77 -5.61 4.75 4.99
C ALA A 77 -4.28 4.04 4.78
N ALA A 78 -4.27 3.00 3.95
CA ALA A 78 -3.06 2.18 3.78
C ALA A 78 -2.03 2.82 2.85
N ILE A 79 -2.50 3.43 1.77
CA ILE A 79 -1.63 3.89 0.70
C ILE A 79 -1.69 5.40 0.52
N GLY A 80 -2.90 5.95 0.49
CA GLY A 80 -3.05 7.37 0.21
C GLY A 80 -2.29 8.26 1.17
N GLU A 81 -2.29 7.90 2.45
CA GLU A 81 -1.61 8.72 3.46
C GLU A 81 -0.10 8.77 3.28
N LEU A 82 0.47 7.85 2.51
CA LEU A 82 1.90 7.86 2.28
C LEU A 82 2.34 9.11 1.51
N TYR A 83 1.44 9.69 0.71
CA TYR A 83 1.78 10.86 -0.09
C TYR A 83 1.95 12.12 0.76
N LYS A 84 1.62 12.04 2.02
CA LYS A 84 1.85 13.14 2.94
C LYS A 84 3.35 13.35 3.15
N ASP A 85 4.11 12.26 3.20
CA ASP A 85 5.53 12.31 3.52
C ASP A 85 6.46 11.94 2.38
N PHE A 86 5.94 11.30 1.34
CA PHE A 86 6.77 10.83 0.24
C PHE A 86 6.15 11.27 -1.09
N ASP A 87 6.99 11.63 -2.04
CA ASP A 87 6.46 12.00 -3.34
C ASP A 87 6.25 10.75 -4.21
N SER A 88 5.62 10.97 -5.36
CA SER A 88 5.23 9.90 -6.25
C SER A 88 6.43 9.10 -6.76
N ASP A 89 7.51 9.80 -7.12
CA ASP A 89 8.68 9.11 -7.64
C ASP A 89 9.30 8.20 -6.61
N PHE A 90 9.37 8.67 -5.37
CA PHE A 90 9.94 7.87 -4.30
C PHE A 90 9.09 6.64 -4.04
N LEU A 91 7.78 6.84 -3.95
CA LEU A 91 6.87 5.73 -3.71
C LEU A 91 6.91 4.71 -4.84
N ASN A 92 6.95 5.17 -6.08
CA ASN A 92 6.98 4.26 -7.21
C ASN A 92 8.23 3.40 -7.22
N SER A 93 9.33 3.91 -6.68
CA SER A 93 10.57 3.13 -6.66
C SER A 93 10.68 2.23 -5.43
N HIS A 94 9.84 2.43 -4.42
CA HIS A 94 9.94 1.66 -3.19
C HIS A 94 8.71 0.84 -2.83
N LEU A 95 7.63 0.95 -3.60
CA LEU A 95 6.40 0.24 -3.27
C LEU A 95 5.84 -0.42 -4.53
N THR A 96 5.65 -1.72 -4.46
CA THR A 96 5.14 -2.50 -5.57
C THR A 96 3.91 -3.27 -5.13
N PHE A 97 2.91 -3.33 -6.00
CA PHE A 97 1.69 -4.08 -5.73
C PHE A 97 1.63 -5.28 -6.66
N ILE A 98 1.33 -6.45 -6.11
CA ILE A 98 1.21 -7.64 -6.94
C ILE A 98 -0.09 -8.37 -6.63
N ASN A 99 -0.55 -9.15 -7.60
CA ASN A 99 -1.75 -9.98 -7.50
C ASN A 99 -3.01 -9.20 -7.14
N ILE A 100 -3.11 -7.98 -7.64
CA ILE A 100 -4.31 -7.20 -7.44
C ILE A 100 -5.18 -7.31 -8.68
N GLU A 101 -6.47 -7.56 -8.47
CA GLU A 101 -7.40 -7.72 -9.57
C GLU A 101 -7.63 -6.39 -10.28
N GLU A 102 -8.03 -6.49 -11.53
CA GLU A 102 -8.14 -5.31 -12.38
C GLU A 102 -9.04 -4.22 -11.80
N THR A 103 -10.21 -4.60 -11.30
CA THR A 103 -11.12 -3.61 -10.74
C THR A 103 -10.54 -2.96 -9.49
N ASN A 104 -9.87 -3.75 -8.67
CA ASN A 104 -9.24 -3.23 -7.47
C ASN A 104 -8.04 -2.35 -7.79
N LYS A 105 -7.35 -2.69 -8.88
CA LYS A 105 -6.23 -1.88 -9.32
C LYS A 105 -6.69 -0.51 -9.78
N ALA A 106 -7.84 -0.45 -10.44
CA ALA A 106 -8.39 0.83 -10.85
C ALA A 106 -8.70 1.70 -9.65
N LEU A 107 -9.23 1.11 -8.59
CA LEU A 107 -9.49 1.85 -7.35
C LEU A 107 -8.19 2.32 -6.71
N LEU A 108 -7.18 1.47 -6.72
CA LEU A 108 -5.88 1.83 -6.17
C LEU A 108 -5.27 2.98 -6.94
N ASP A 109 -5.28 2.90 -8.27
CA ASP A 109 -4.71 3.96 -9.09
C ASP A 109 -5.41 5.29 -8.84
N MET A 110 -6.74 5.25 -8.73
CA MET A 110 -7.51 6.46 -8.46
C MET A 110 -7.17 7.02 -7.08
N THR A 111 -7.04 6.15 -6.08
CA THR A 111 -6.70 6.58 -4.73
C THR A 111 -5.35 7.27 -4.71
N MET A 112 -4.37 6.69 -5.39
CA MET A 112 -3.03 7.26 -5.42
C MET A 112 -3.01 8.60 -6.13
N GLU A 113 -3.75 8.71 -7.21
CA GLU A 113 -3.83 9.95 -7.97
C GLU A 113 -4.45 11.07 -7.13
N LEU A 114 -5.56 10.76 -6.47
CA LEU A 114 -6.23 11.76 -5.64
C LEU A 114 -5.37 12.16 -4.45
N ALA A 115 -4.71 11.21 -3.84
CA ALA A 115 -3.84 11.50 -2.70
C ALA A 115 -2.67 12.38 -3.11
N GLN A 116 -2.09 12.09 -4.27
CA GLN A 116 -0.99 12.89 -4.76
C GLN A 116 -1.43 14.34 -4.98
N GLU A 117 -2.58 14.52 -5.57
CA GLU A 117 -3.10 15.87 -5.79
C GLU A 117 -3.40 16.58 -4.48
N TYR A 118 -4.02 15.87 -3.57
CA TYR A 118 -4.39 16.47 -2.30
C TYR A 118 -3.17 16.95 -1.51
N PHE A 119 -2.18 16.09 -1.38
CA PHE A 119 -1.03 16.42 -0.54
C PHE A 119 -0.03 17.36 -1.22
N SER A 120 -0.06 17.47 -2.53
CA SER A 120 0.80 18.44 -3.19
C SER A 120 0.15 19.83 -3.18
N ASN A 121 -1.17 19.90 -3.02
CA ASN A 121 -1.86 21.18 -3.07
C ASN A 121 -3.08 21.17 -2.16
N PRO A 122 -2.88 20.94 -0.86
CA PRO A 122 -4.01 20.74 0.07
C PRO A 122 -4.91 21.97 0.21
N GLU A 123 -4.34 23.14 0.11
CA GLU A 123 -5.12 24.36 0.27
C GLU A 123 -6.19 24.49 -0.80
N VAL A 124 -5.81 24.25 -2.03
CA VAL A 124 -6.75 24.35 -3.13
C VAL A 124 -7.83 23.28 -2.99
N PHE A 125 -7.41 22.07 -2.63
CA PHE A 125 -8.34 20.96 -2.49
C PHE A 125 -9.36 21.25 -1.39
N GLU A 126 -8.89 21.74 -0.26
CA GLU A 126 -9.78 22.04 0.85
C GLU A 126 -10.73 23.17 0.53
N ARG A 127 -10.27 24.16 -0.20
CA ARG A 127 -11.12 25.26 -0.62
C ARG A 127 -12.23 24.78 -1.52
N ALA A 128 -11.93 23.88 -2.42
CA ALA A 128 -12.93 23.31 -3.31
C ALA A 128 -14.00 22.54 -2.53
N ILE A 129 -13.58 21.79 -1.52
CA ILE A 129 -14.50 21.06 -0.68
C ILE A 129 -15.40 22.00 0.10
N LYS A 130 -14.83 23.06 0.66
CA LYS A 130 -15.61 24.02 1.40
C LYS A 130 -16.65 24.71 0.54
N ASN A 131 -16.30 25.03 -0.68
CA ASN A 131 -17.22 25.69 -1.58
C ASN A 131 -18.34 24.78 -2.04
N THR A 132 -18.12 23.48 -1.97
CA THR A 132 -19.13 22.51 -2.35
C THR A 132 -20.14 22.28 -1.26
N LEU A 133 -19.72 22.42 -0.04
CA LEU A 133 -20.59 22.20 1.09
C LEU A 133 -21.46 23.40 1.39
#